data_be2d8721b6b98c6fd4bc33f33116b74f
#
_entry.id   be2d8721b6b98c6fd4bc33f33116b74f
#
_cell.length_a   1.000
_cell.length_b   1.000
_cell.length_c   1.000
_cell.angle_alpha   90.00
_cell.angle_beta   90.00
_cell.angle_gamma   90.00
#
_symmetry.space_group_name_H-M   'P 1'
#
loop_
_entity.id
_entity.type
_entity.pdbx_description
1 polymer ?
#
loop_
_entity_poly.entity_id
_entity_poly.type
_entity_poly.pdbx_seq_one_letter_code
_entity_poly.pdbx_strand_id
1 'polypeptide(L)'
;MSKITNEFKTKLYNYFIKSLGAYKYKHGWMKLPVCPFCHREHKMGINLSMYRTNCFRCNYHMNPAQLVMDVEGFDTYAELLKFLDNGNFTDKAFSEEKIELSDAKPVYLPDGFKLINQGTSQVARSIRSYMSSRGFTIEELSKHGIGYVATEGPFFGYLIIPYYYK
;
A
#
# COMPACT_ATOMS: atom_id res chain seq x y z
N MET A 1 -16.26 -17.25 4.73
CA MET A 1 -16.15 -15.80 4.40
C MET A 1 -16.94 -15.60 3.11
N SER A 2 -18.07 -14.91 3.14
CA SER A 2 -18.86 -14.58 1.95
C SER A 2 -18.02 -13.66 1.04
N LYS A 3 -17.94 -14.01 -0.25
CA LYS A 3 -17.25 -13.16 -1.25
C LYS A 3 -17.94 -11.80 -1.29
N ILE A 4 -17.17 -10.74 -1.07
CA ILE A 4 -17.63 -9.36 -1.22
C ILE A 4 -17.99 -9.15 -2.68
N THR A 5 -19.26 -8.83 -2.96
CA THR A 5 -19.79 -8.71 -4.32
C THR A 5 -19.32 -7.40 -4.97
N ASN A 6 -19.25 -7.39 -6.30
CA ASN A 6 -18.92 -6.16 -7.05
C ASN A 6 -19.99 -5.08 -6.86
N GLU A 7 -21.25 -5.46 -6.69
CA GLU A 7 -22.34 -4.55 -6.38
C GLU A 7 -22.09 -3.80 -5.06
N PHE A 8 -21.70 -4.52 -4.00
CA PHE A 8 -21.39 -3.91 -2.72
C PHE A 8 -20.17 -2.96 -2.81
N LYS A 9 -19.12 -3.37 -3.55
CA LYS A 9 -17.98 -2.46 -3.81
C LYS A 9 -18.40 -1.21 -4.58
N THR A 10 -19.35 -1.33 -5.52
CA THR A 10 -19.90 -0.19 -6.26
C THR A 10 -20.60 0.79 -5.34
N LYS A 11 -21.43 0.31 -4.41
CA LYS A 11 -22.12 1.16 -3.43
C LYS A 11 -21.11 1.90 -2.54
N LEU A 12 -20.09 1.19 -2.04
CA LEU A 12 -19.00 1.80 -1.26
C LEU A 12 -18.23 2.85 -2.07
N TYR A 13 -17.89 2.54 -3.32
CA TYR A 13 -17.20 3.47 -4.20
C TYR A 13 -17.96 4.79 -4.37
N ASN A 14 -19.26 4.67 -4.69
CA ASN A 14 -20.11 5.85 -4.88
C ASN A 14 -20.30 6.64 -3.58
N TYR A 15 -20.43 5.98 -2.44
CA TYR A 15 -20.44 6.65 -1.14
C TYR A 15 -19.16 7.45 -0.93
N PHE A 16 -17.98 6.87 -1.11
CA PHE A 16 -16.71 7.57 -0.91
C PHE A 16 -16.55 8.77 -1.82
N ILE A 17 -16.97 8.66 -3.09
CA ILE A 17 -16.92 9.79 -4.03
C ILE A 17 -17.92 10.87 -3.65
N LYS A 18 -19.19 10.52 -3.41
CA LYS A 18 -20.29 11.48 -3.23
C LYS A 18 -20.28 12.11 -1.84
N SER A 19 -20.07 11.30 -0.79
CA SER A 19 -20.21 11.78 0.61
C SER A 19 -18.89 12.27 1.18
N LEU A 20 -17.77 11.60 0.86
CA LEU A 20 -16.47 11.94 1.42
C LEU A 20 -15.53 12.65 0.43
N GLY A 21 -16.00 12.92 -0.80
CA GLY A 21 -15.21 13.61 -1.80
C GLY A 21 -13.96 12.85 -2.26
N ALA A 22 -13.97 11.52 -2.15
CA ALA A 22 -12.84 10.70 -2.56
C ALA A 22 -12.52 10.91 -4.06
N TYR A 23 -11.26 10.90 -4.39
CA TYR A 23 -10.79 11.03 -5.76
C TYR A 23 -9.80 9.91 -6.13
N LYS A 24 -9.76 9.56 -7.41
CA LYS A 24 -8.84 8.52 -7.91
C LYS A 24 -7.38 8.94 -7.70
N TYR A 25 -6.58 7.98 -7.30
CA TYR A 25 -5.15 8.10 -7.14
C TYR A 25 -4.45 6.94 -7.86
N LYS A 26 -3.17 6.76 -7.71
CA LYS A 26 -2.38 5.75 -8.43
C LYS A 26 -2.71 4.32 -7.96
N HIS A 27 -2.59 3.34 -8.86
CA HIS A 27 -2.65 1.90 -8.57
C HIS A 27 -3.94 1.44 -7.87
N GLY A 28 -5.10 1.90 -8.35
CA GLY A 28 -6.41 1.50 -7.81
C GLY A 28 -6.75 2.07 -6.42
N TRP A 29 -5.92 2.98 -5.90
CA TRP A 29 -6.21 3.71 -4.68
C TRP A 29 -7.08 4.95 -4.97
N MET A 30 -7.96 5.24 -4.02
CA MET A 30 -8.59 6.55 -3.89
C MET A 30 -8.00 7.26 -2.68
N LYS A 31 -8.01 8.59 -2.68
CA LYS A 31 -7.68 9.39 -1.50
C LYS A 31 -8.87 10.21 -1.06
N LEU A 32 -9.01 10.36 0.26
CA LEU A 32 -9.89 11.35 0.83
C LEU A 32 -9.19 12.71 0.90
N PRO A 33 -9.88 13.81 0.63
CA PRO A 33 -9.35 15.16 0.86
C PRO A 33 -8.85 15.33 2.30
N VAL A 34 -9.67 14.88 3.25
CA VAL A 34 -9.41 14.96 4.68
C VAL A 34 -9.68 13.60 5.34
N CYS A 35 -8.82 13.17 6.24
CA CYS A 35 -9.08 11.99 7.06
C CYS A 35 -10.19 12.29 8.09
N PRO A 36 -11.28 11.50 8.19
CA PRO A 36 -12.37 11.77 9.11
C PRO A 36 -11.99 11.68 10.60
N PHE A 37 -10.89 11.01 10.93
CA PHE A 37 -10.47 10.78 12.32
C PHE A 37 -9.41 11.76 12.83
N CYS A 38 -8.44 12.10 12.02
CA CYS A 38 -7.33 12.98 12.43
C CYS A 38 -7.31 14.33 11.70
N HIS A 39 -8.28 14.57 10.82
CA HIS A 39 -8.49 15.81 10.07
C HIS A 39 -7.27 16.29 9.26
N ARG A 40 -6.34 15.36 8.92
CA ARG A 40 -5.19 15.67 8.07
C ARG A 40 -5.52 15.44 6.60
N GLU A 41 -5.10 16.41 5.79
CA GLU A 41 -5.33 16.42 4.36
C GLU A 41 -4.53 15.32 3.64
N HIS A 42 -5.16 14.67 2.66
CA HIS A 42 -4.56 13.71 1.73
C HIS A 42 -3.79 12.54 2.37
N LYS A 43 -4.05 12.21 3.65
CA LYS A 43 -3.37 11.12 4.36
C LYS A 43 -4.14 9.79 4.36
N MET A 44 -5.45 9.84 4.07
CA MET A 44 -6.31 8.66 4.05
C MET A 44 -6.42 8.10 2.64
N GLY A 45 -6.07 6.83 2.48
CA GLY A 45 -6.22 6.06 1.25
C GLY A 45 -7.23 4.93 1.40
N ILE A 46 -7.95 4.63 0.32
CA ILE A 46 -8.93 3.55 0.20
C ILE A 46 -8.61 2.74 -1.05
N ASN A 47 -8.53 1.42 -0.93
CA ASN A 47 -8.40 0.51 -2.07
C ASN A 47 -9.48 -0.56 -1.98
N LEU A 48 -10.46 -0.51 -2.90
CA LEU A 48 -11.60 -1.43 -2.91
C LEU A 48 -11.25 -2.79 -3.49
N SER A 49 -10.28 -2.88 -4.39
CA SER A 49 -9.81 -4.16 -4.93
C SER A 49 -9.11 -4.98 -3.85
N MET A 50 -8.18 -4.34 -3.11
CA MET A 50 -7.49 -4.95 -1.97
C MET A 50 -8.35 -5.00 -0.69
N TYR A 51 -9.49 -4.33 -0.70
CA TYR A 51 -10.44 -4.18 0.40
C TYR A 51 -9.77 -3.64 1.68
N ARG A 52 -9.01 -2.55 1.54
CA ARG A 52 -8.23 -1.93 2.62
C ARG A 52 -8.37 -0.42 2.64
N THR A 53 -8.28 0.12 3.84
CA THR A 53 -8.11 1.55 4.07
C THR A 53 -6.87 1.79 4.91
N ASN A 54 -6.23 2.95 4.75
CA ASN A 54 -5.08 3.31 5.58
C ASN A 54 -4.93 4.83 5.67
N CYS A 55 -4.75 5.33 6.88
CA CYS A 55 -4.32 6.70 7.13
C CYS A 55 -2.87 6.73 7.60
N PHE A 56 -2.00 7.33 6.80
CA PHE A 56 -0.56 7.44 7.11
C PHE A 56 -0.24 8.39 8.29
N ARG A 57 -1.25 9.05 8.88
CA ARG A 57 -1.04 9.96 10.01
C ARG A 57 -1.50 9.38 11.34
N CYS A 58 -2.75 8.90 11.42
CA CYS A 58 -3.32 8.36 12.66
C CYS A 58 -3.30 6.83 12.71
N ASN A 59 -2.72 6.20 11.70
CA ASN A 59 -2.62 4.74 11.59
C ASN A 59 -3.99 4.01 11.59
N TYR A 60 -5.08 4.70 11.24
CA TYR A 60 -6.36 4.03 11.02
C TYR A 60 -6.21 3.05 9.85
N HIS A 61 -6.55 1.78 10.08
CA HIS A 61 -6.40 0.71 9.08
C HIS A 61 -7.50 -0.33 9.26
N MET A 62 -8.62 -0.15 8.60
CA MET A 62 -9.76 -1.07 8.62
C MET A 62 -10.15 -1.43 7.19
N ASN A 63 -11.15 -2.30 7.03
CA ASN A 63 -11.74 -2.52 5.72
C ASN A 63 -12.67 -1.35 5.34
N PRO A 64 -12.99 -1.18 4.04
CA PRO A 64 -13.81 -0.07 3.57
C PRO A 64 -15.22 -0.01 4.17
N ALA A 65 -15.85 -1.16 4.46
CA ALA A 65 -17.16 -1.19 5.09
C ALA A 65 -17.09 -0.68 6.54
N GLN A 66 -16.07 -1.08 7.29
CA GLN A 66 -15.84 -0.59 8.64
C GLN A 66 -15.57 0.92 8.65
N LEU A 67 -14.84 1.43 7.66
CA LEU A 67 -14.64 2.88 7.54
C LEU A 67 -15.97 3.63 7.43
N VAL A 68 -16.92 3.12 6.63
CA VAL A 68 -18.25 3.73 6.53
C VAL A 68 -19.00 3.66 7.87
N MET A 69 -18.97 2.50 8.53
CA MET A 69 -19.60 2.32 9.83
C MET A 69 -19.04 3.28 10.86
N ASP A 70 -17.72 3.42 10.95
CA ASP A 70 -17.06 4.29 11.91
C ASP A 70 -17.32 5.80 11.64
N VAL A 71 -17.47 6.17 10.36
CA VAL A 71 -17.76 7.56 9.95
C VAL A 71 -19.22 7.93 10.22
N GLU A 72 -20.15 7.02 9.91
CA GLU A 72 -21.60 7.26 10.04
C GLU A 72 -22.14 6.89 11.43
N GLY A 73 -21.32 6.22 12.25
CA GLY A 73 -21.71 5.80 13.60
C GLY A 73 -22.65 4.60 13.62
N PHE A 74 -22.50 3.64 12.70
CA PHE A 74 -23.31 2.42 12.68
C PHE A 74 -22.71 1.34 13.57
N ASP A 75 -23.55 0.74 14.40
CA ASP A 75 -23.13 -0.37 15.27
C ASP A 75 -23.20 -1.72 14.57
N THR A 76 -24.05 -1.85 13.54
CA THR A 76 -24.30 -3.13 12.87
C THR A 76 -24.09 -3.06 11.36
N TYR A 77 -23.66 -4.20 10.80
CA TYR A 77 -23.52 -4.34 9.35
C TYR A 77 -24.88 -4.23 8.62
N ALA A 78 -25.98 -4.56 9.30
CA ALA A 78 -27.32 -4.43 8.74
C ALA A 78 -27.71 -2.95 8.53
N GLU A 79 -27.31 -2.06 9.41
CA GLU A 79 -27.48 -0.62 9.25
C GLU A 79 -26.70 -0.07 8.08
N LEU A 80 -25.43 -0.48 7.94
CA LEU A 80 -24.61 -0.14 6.79
C LEU A 80 -25.28 -0.56 5.47
N LEU A 81 -25.78 -1.81 5.38
CA LEU A 81 -26.43 -2.28 4.16
C LEU A 81 -27.67 -1.45 3.83
N LYS A 82 -28.56 -1.22 4.79
CA LYS A 82 -29.74 -0.37 4.62
C LYS A 82 -29.38 1.05 4.19
N PHE A 83 -28.34 1.61 4.79
CA PHE A 83 -27.84 2.94 4.41
C PHE A 83 -27.35 2.98 2.97
N LEU A 84 -26.54 2.02 2.57
CA LEU A 84 -26.02 1.94 1.20
C LEU A 84 -27.10 1.62 0.15
N ASP A 85 -28.16 0.88 0.53
CA ASP A 85 -29.28 0.58 -0.34
C ASP A 85 -30.21 1.78 -0.53
N ASN A 86 -30.45 2.55 0.51
CA ASN A 86 -31.30 3.74 0.50
C ASN A 86 -30.59 4.98 -0.07
N GLY A 87 -29.27 5.03 0.02
CA GLY A 87 -28.48 6.07 -0.59
C GLY A 87 -28.37 5.86 -2.11
N ASN A 88 -28.58 6.92 -2.92
CA ASN A 88 -28.39 6.91 -4.38
C ASN A 88 -26.89 6.77 -4.74
N PHE A 89 -26.25 5.64 -4.32
CA PHE A 89 -24.83 5.38 -4.51
C PHE A 89 -24.52 4.46 -5.71
N THR A 90 -25.47 4.30 -6.64
CA THR A 90 -25.36 3.32 -7.74
C THR A 90 -24.93 3.85 -9.10
N ASP A 91 -24.69 5.17 -9.24
CA ASP A 91 -24.57 5.83 -10.54
C ASP A 91 -23.28 5.54 -11.33
N LYS A 92 -22.25 4.96 -10.69
CA LYS A 92 -21.01 4.57 -11.39
C LYS A 92 -20.58 3.18 -10.95
N ALA A 93 -20.61 2.25 -11.90
CA ALA A 93 -20.09 0.90 -11.66
C ALA A 93 -18.60 0.98 -11.27
N PHE A 94 -18.26 0.31 -10.18
CA PHE A 94 -16.88 0.07 -9.82
C PHE A 94 -16.31 -0.94 -10.82
N SER A 95 -15.32 -0.51 -11.60
CA SER A 95 -14.50 -1.42 -12.41
C SER A 95 -13.18 -1.65 -11.68
N GLU A 96 -12.86 -2.90 -11.39
CA GLU A 96 -11.51 -3.24 -10.96
C GLU A 96 -10.55 -2.86 -12.09
N GLU A 97 -9.68 -1.89 -11.83
CA GLU A 97 -8.55 -1.66 -12.72
C GLU A 97 -7.71 -2.94 -12.65
N LYS A 98 -7.76 -3.75 -13.71
CA LYS A 98 -6.74 -4.78 -13.92
C LYS A 98 -5.43 -4.03 -14.03
N ILE A 99 -4.58 -4.18 -13.02
CA ILE A 99 -3.19 -3.78 -13.13
C ILE A 99 -2.61 -4.75 -14.14
N GLU A 100 -2.59 -4.35 -15.40
CA GLU A 100 -1.82 -5.07 -16.40
C GLU A 100 -0.35 -4.88 -16.04
N LEU A 101 0.25 -5.94 -15.55
CA LEU A 101 1.67 -6.01 -15.24
C LEU A 101 2.56 -5.85 -16.49
N SER A 102 1.93 -5.72 -17.68
CA SER A 102 2.62 -5.59 -18.98
C SER A 102 3.46 -4.32 -19.12
N ASP A 103 3.16 -3.27 -18.34
CA ASP A 103 3.90 -1.99 -18.40
C ASP A 103 4.91 -1.82 -17.25
N ALA A 104 5.14 -2.85 -16.46
CA ALA A 104 6.22 -2.84 -15.48
C ALA A 104 7.55 -2.78 -16.24
N LYS A 105 8.11 -1.58 -16.36
CA LYS A 105 9.49 -1.42 -16.85
C LYS A 105 10.41 -2.34 -16.05
N PRO A 106 11.29 -3.11 -16.69
CA PRO A 106 12.22 -3.94 -15.96
C PRO A 106 12.99 -3.07 -14.97
N VAL A 107 12.93 -3.44 -13.70
CA VAL A 107 13.66 -2.74 -12.64
C VAL A 107 15.04 -3.36 -12.60
N TYR A 108 16.04 -2.57 -12.94
CA TYR A 108 17.43 -2.97 -12.85
C TYR A 108 18.00 -2.65 -11.48
N LEU A 109 18.97 -3.45 -11.04
CA LEU A 109 19.74 -3.11 -9.86
C LEU A 109 20.46 -1.78 -10.07
N PRO A 110 20.58 -0.92 -9.04
CA PRO A 110 21.26 0.36 -9.15
C PRO A 110 22.74 0.18 -9.59
N ASP A 111 23.27 1.15 -10.31
CA ASP A 111 24.68 1.19 -10.62
C ASP A 111 25.54 1.13 -9.35
N GLY A 112 26.62 0.34 -9.42
CA GLY A 112 27.46 0.13 -8.25
C GLY A 112 26.90 -0.83 -7.20
N PHE A 113 25.83 -1.57 -7.52
CA PHE A 113 25.35 -2.64 -6.66
C PHE A 113 26.41 -3.73 -6.45
N LYS A 114 26.59 -4.14 -5.20
CA LYS A 114 27.44 -5.27 -4.80
C LYS A 114 26.69 -6.16 -3.83
N LEU A 115 26.88 -7.47 -3.96
CA LEU A 115 26.36 -8.41 -2.99
C LEU A 115 26.95 -8.14 -1.59
N ILE A 116 26.17 -8.44 -0.55
CA ILE A 116 26.54 -8.13 0.84
C ILE A 116 27.84 -8.81 1.31
N ASN A 117 28.18 -9.95 0.70
CA ASN A 117 29.43 -10.67 0.97
C ASN A 117 30.65 -10.09 0.23
N GLN A 118 30.43 -9.16 -0.70
CA GLN A 118 31.48 -8.54 -1.51
C GLN A 118 31.94 -7.20 -0.93
N GLY A 119 33.19 -6.86 -1.24
CA GLY A 119 33.80 -5.57 -0.91
C GLY A 119 34.26 -5.45 0.55
N THR A 120 35.24 -4.56 0.75
CA THR A 120 35.89 -4.28 2.05
C THR A 120 35.76 -2.83 2.50
N SER A 121 34.97 -2.03 1.77
CA SER A 121 34.76 -0.60 2.09
C SER A 121 34.13 -0.40 3.47
N GLN A 122 34.23 0.81 3.99
CA GLN A 122 33.59 1.18 5.26
C GLN A 122 32.08 0.96 5.19
N VAL A 123 31.45 1.33 4.06
CA VAL A 123 30.02 1.12 3.82
C VAL A 123 29.66 -0.36 3.93
N ALA A 124 30.45 -1.24 3.27
CA ALA A 124 30.23 -2.68 3.35
C ALA A 124 30.30 -3.22 4.79
N ARG A 125 31.27 -2.75 5.58
CA ARG A 125 31.42 -3.15 6.98
C ARG A 125 30.25 -2.68 7.84
N SER A 126 29.85 -1.42 7.69
CA SER A 126 28.72 -0.83 8.44
C SER A 126 27.40 -1.59 8.17
N ILE A 127 27.13 -1.88 6.89
CA ILE A 127 25.90 -2.61 6.49
C ILE A 127 25.92 -4.03 7.04
N ARG A 128 27.04 -4.75 6.95
CA ARG A 128 27.16 -6.10 7.50
C ARG A 128 26.99 -6.11 9.04
N SER A 129 27.61 -5.16 9.72
CA SER A 129 27.44 -4.99 11.17
C SER A 129 25.98 -4.73 11.56
N TYR A 130 25.31 -3.84 10.82
CA TYR A 130 23.89 -3.56 11.02
C TYR A 130 23.02 -4.82 10.81
N MET A 131 23.23 -5.55 9.73
CA MET A 131 22.43 -6.76 9.46
C MET A 131 22.71 -7.86 10.49
N SER A 132 23.97 -8.04 10.89
CA SER A 132 24.32 -9.00 11.95
C SER A 132 23.70 -8.63 13.31
N SER A 133 23.62 -7.33 13.64
CA SER A 133 22.94 -6.89 14.88
C SER A 133 21.43 -7.15 14.86
N ARG A 134 20.84 -7.35 13.67
CA ARG A 134 19.44 -7.75 13.46
C ARG A 134 19.23 -9.26 13.43
N GLY A 135 20.29 -10.06 13.64
CA GLY A 135 20.22 -11.52 13.67
C GLY A 135 20.33 -12.22 12.31
N PHE A 136 20.69 -11.50 11.25
CA PHE A 136 20.88 -12.08 9.92
C PHE A 136 22.34 -12.52 9.72
N THR A 137 22.54 -13.68 9.10
CA THR A 137 23.87 -14.09 8.66
C THR A 137 24.17 -13.54 7.25
N ILE A 138 25.45 -13.26 6.98
CA ILE A 138 25.87 -12.76 5.67
C ILE A 138 25.61 -13.77 4.56
N GLU A 139 25.71 -15.06 4.88
CA GLU A 139 25.44 -16.16 3.95
C GLU A 139 23.99 -16.22 3.52
N GLU A 140 23.05 -16.11 4.46
CA GLU A 140 21.61 -16.06 4.16
C GLU A 140 21.26 -14.87 3.29
N LEU A 141 21.74 -13.69 3.65
CA LEU A 141 21.50 -12.48 2.88
C LEU A 141 22.04 -12.59 1.45
N SER A 142 23.22 -13.17 1.30
CA SER A 142 23.85 -13.38 -0.01
C SER A 142 23.06 -14.35 -0.89
N LYS A 143 22.51 -15.45 -0.31
CA LYS A 143 21.64 -16.40 -1.01
C LYS A 143 20.38 -15.75 -1.59
N HIS A 144 19.87 -14.73 -0.92
CA HIS A 144 18.70 -13.96 -1.37
C HIS A 144 19.07 -12.78 -2.29
N GLY A 145 20.32 -12.69 -2.72
CA GLY A 145 20.77 -11.62 -3.62
C GLY A 145 20.79 -10.24 -2.96
N ILE A 146 20.75 -10.17 -1.63
CA ILE A 146 20.76 -8.90 -0.89
C ILE A 146 22.16 -8.28 -0.99
N GLY A 147 22.20 -6.98 -1.22
CA GLY A 147 23.44 -6.26 -1.41
C GLY A 147 23.33 -4.79 -1.03
N TYR A 148 24.27 -4.01 -1.48
CA TYR A 148 24.35 -2.58 -1.19
C TYR A 148 24.93 -1.81 -2.38
N VAL A 149 24.70 -0.50 -2.40
CA VAL A 149 25.31 0.38 -3.41
C VAL A 149 26.61 0.98 -2.87
N ALA A 150 27.69 0.70 -3.61
CA ALA A 150 29.04 1.11 -3.22
C ALA A 150 29.54 2.37 -3.93
N THR A 151 28.83 2.82 -4.98
CA THR A 151 29.21 3.96 -5.81
C THR A 151 28.42 5.19 -5.39
N GLU A 152 29.05 6.37 -5.38
CA GLU A 152 28.40 7.63 -5.10
C GLU A 152 27.21 7.87 -6.04
N GLY A 153 26.11 8.37 -5.47
CA GLY A 153 24.87 8.57 -6.18
C GLY A 153 23.66 8.55 -5.23
N PRO A 154 22.45 8.61 -5.77
CA PRO A 154 21.23 8.73 -4.95
C PRO A 154 20.97 7.52 -4.03
N PHE A 155 21.58 6.37 -4.32
CA PHE A 155 21.44 5.15 -3.52
C PHE A 155 22.72 4.75 -2.77
N PHE A 156 23.73 5.62 -2.74
CA PHE A 156 24.98 5.34 -2.04
C PHE A 156 24.74 4.94 -0.57
N GLY A 157 25.30 3.80 -0.18
CA GLY A 157 25.18 3.30 1.18
C GLY A 157 23.82 2.64 1.51
N TYR A 158 22.89 2.54 0.57
CA TYR A 158 21.62 1.86 0.79
C TYR A 158 21.78 0.34 0.73
N LEU A 159 21.11 -0.34 1.66
CA LEU A 159 20.85 -1.78 1.58
C LEU A 159 19.78 -2.02 0.50
N ILE A 160 20.07 -2.88 -0.44
CA ILE A 160 19.17 -3.25 -1.54
C ILE A 160 18.68 -4.69 -1.32
N ILE A 161 17.37 -4.84 -1.25
CA ILE A 161 16.69 -6.13 -1.18
C ILE A 161 15.97 -6.33 -2.51
N PRO A 162 16.53 -7.13 -3.44
CA PRO A 162 15.87 -7.39 -4.72
C PRO A 162 14.60 -8.20 -4.50
N TYR A 163 13.52 -7.77 -5.12
CA TYR A 163 12.28 -8.50 -5.13
C TYR A 163 12.03 -9.05 -6.54
N TYR A 164 12.10 -10.38 -6.67
CA TYR A 164 11.85 -11.05 -7.93
C TYR A 164 10.37 -11.47 -8.02
N TYR A 165 9.65 -10.90 -8.96
CA TYR A 165 8.30 -11.32 -9.30
C TYR A 165 8.38 -12.50 -10.27
N LYS A 166 7.76 -13.62 -9.93
CA LYS A 166 7.57 -14.77 -10.83
C LYS A 166 6.23 -14.66 -11.52
#